data_64ba26271e5f418c788900376affc5da
#
_entry.id   64ba26271e5f418c788900376affc5da
#
_cell.length_a   1.000
_cell.length_b   1.000
_cell.length_c   1.000
_cell.angle_alpha   90.00
_cell.angle_beta   90.00
_cell.angle_gamma   90.00
#
_symmetry.space_group_name_H-M   'P 1'
#
loop_
_entity.id
_entity.type
_entity.pdbx_description
1 polymer ?
#
loop_
_entity_poly.entity_id
_entity_poly.type
_entity_poly.pdbx_seq_one_letter_code
_entity_poly.pdbx_strand_id
1 'polypeptide(L)'
;MYFILSDKLMKRIYLPIMLWALICCTENKKNTESTEVSQEASKESKKASDTKEQIKAKPKTGSTDGMIHFDGGSIIIGSESGMPDEQPPFEKIIEPFYLDKNLVTVGDFRKFIQATGFKTDADKFGDSGVFDFEQGNWNLMKGANWEYPLGPQMPKAEENHPVTHVSWNDAQAYATWAGKRLPTEFEWEYAAKNGKNTTDKYAWGNQLIVKGRYMANVWQGESVTEPEVLDGFMLTSPVGAFGEHPSGLTDMGGNVWQWCANTYAGYPGSPTAGQKDEAVKSARGGSFMYDQAEDASFTTTFRSKNTTDTSLFNTGFRCAM
;
A
#
# COMPACT_ATOMS: atom_id res chain seq x y z
N MET A 1 -7.23 22.76 50.32
CA MET A 1 -8.39 21.89 50.09
C MET A 1 -8.04 20.98 48.98
N TYR A 2 -7.55 19.80 49.34
CA TYR A 2 -7.03 18.79 48.38
C TYR A 2 -8.22 18.04 47.79
N PHE A 3 -8.31 17.95 46.45
CA PHE A 3 -9.16 16.98 45.78
C PHE A 3 -8.25 15.89 45.13
N ILE A 4 -8.48 14.68 45.60
CA ILE A 4 -7.86 13.46 45.19
C ILE A 4 -8.43 13.06 43.83
N LEU A 5 -7.60 12.97 42.81
CA LEU A 5 -7.94 12.34 41.52
C LEU A 5 -7.77 10.82 41.66
N SER A 6 -8.84 10.11 41.47
CA SER A 6 -8.88 8.66 41.47
C SER A 6 -8.30 8.09 40.16
N ASP A 7 -7.31 7.20 40.31
CA ASP A 7 -6.80 6.31 39.26
C ASP A 7 -7.94 5.51 38.62
N LYS A 8 -8.22 5.77 37.35
CA LYS A 8 -8.88 4.80 36.47
C LYS A 8 -7.83 4.24 35.52
N LEU A 9 -7.35 3.08 35.89
CA LEU A 9 -6.49 2.20 35.13
C LEU A 9 -7.16 1.87 33.80
N MET A 10 -6.71 2.45 32.69
CA MET A 10 -7.12 2.07 31.34
C MET A 10 -6.59 0.67 31.02
N LYS A 11 -7.50 -0.28 30.94
CA LYS A 11 -7.22 -1.58 30.32
C LYS A 11 -7.25 -1.40 28.80
N ARG A 12 -6.11 -1.22 28.17
CA ARG A 12 -5.95 -1.33 26.73
C ARG A 12 -6.17 -2.80 26.33
N ILE A 13 -7.13 -3.02 25.47
CA ILE A 13 -7.40 -4.34 24.91
C ILE A 13 -6.45 -4.52 23.72
N TYR A 14 -5.40 -5.30 23.93
CA TYR A 14 -4.61 -5.85 22.83
C TYR A 14 -5.45 -6.90 22.11
N LEU A 15 -5.75 -6.67 20.85
CA LEU A 15 -6.34 -7.69 19.99
C LEU A 15 -5.22 -8.64 19.54
N PRO A 16 -5.24 -9.92 19.96
CA PRO A 16 -4.25 -10.87 19.46
C PRO A 16 -4.60 -11.28 18.03
N ILE A 17 -3.63 -11.20 17.14
CA ILE A 17 -3.65 -11.86 15.84
C ILE A 17 -3.91 -13.34 16.08
N MET A 18 -5.06 -13.86 15.66
CA MET A 18 -5.40 -15.27 15.76
C MET A 18 -4.50 -16.10 14.85
N LEU A 19 -3.52 -16.73 15.46
CA LEU A 19 -2.74 -17.81 14.87
C LEU A 19 -3.60 -19.09 14.92
N TRP A 20 -4.15 -19.50 13.80
CA TRP A 20 -4.79 -20.81 13.67
C TRP A 20 -3.72 -21.89 13.57
N ALA A 21 -3.45 -22.55 14.70
CA ALA A 21 -2.69 -23.80 14.72
C ALA A 21 -3.65 -24.96 14.42
N LEU A 22 -3.55 -25.52 13.23
CA LEU A 22 -4.16 -26.82 12.90
C LEU A 22 -3.31 -27.94 13.51
N ILE A 23 -3.87 -28.64 14.48
CA ILE A 23 -3.37 -29.91 14.95
C ILE A 23 -3.67 -30.95 13.86
N CYS A 24 -2.64 -31.46 13.20
CA CYS A 24 -2.75 -32.56 12.28
C CYS A 24 -2.31 -33.85 12.97
N CYS A 25 -3.26 -34.80 13.11
CA CYS A 25 -2.97 -36.19 13.45
C CYS A 25 -2.23 -36.86 12.30
N THR A 26 -1.16 -37.55 12.65
CA THR A 26 -0.35 -38.39 11.76
C THR A 26 -1.12 -39.62 11.33
N GLU A 27 -1.30 -39.83 10.03
CA GLU A 27 -1.38 -41.16 9.42
C GLU A 27 -0.65 -41.20 8.08
N ASN A 28 0.19 -42.23 7.97
CA ASN A 28 1.08 -42.58 6.89
C ASN A 28 0.31 -42.92 5.60
N LYS A 29 0.58 -42.21 4.48
CA LYS A 29 0.48 -42.83 3.14
C LYS A 29 1.55 -42.27 2.20
N LYS A 30 2.40 -43.15 1.74
CA LYS A 30 3.35 -42.95 0.66
C LYS A 30 2.64 -42.81 -0.69
N ASN A 31 3.24 -42.00 -1.57
CA ASN A 31 2.98 -41.83 -3.00
C ASN A 31 1.78 -40.94 -3.40
N THR A 32 2.05 -39.62 -3.51
CA THR A 32 1.40 -38.74 -4.52
C THR A 32 2.13 -37.38 -4.69
N GLU A 33 3.46 -37.32 -4.58
CA GLU A 33 4.22 -36.05 -4.57
C GLU A 33 4.54 -35.47 -5.97
N SER A 34 4.20 -36.16 -7.07
CA SER A 34 4.52 -35.70 -8.42
C SER A 34 3.38 -35.02 -9.19
N THR A 35 2.15 -35.04 -8.66
CA THR A 35 0.96 -34.52 -9.39
C THR A 35 0.50 -33.13 -8.88
N GLU A 36 0.82 -32.74 -7.66
CA GLU A 36 0.40 -31.45 -7.09
C GLU A 36 1.29 -30.29 -7.58
N VAL A 37 2.61 -30.48 -7.68
CA VAL A 37 3.54 -29.43 -8.19
C VAL A 37 3.23 -29.06 -9.63
N SER A 38 2.73 -29.99 -10.44
CA SER A 38 2.35 -29.70 -11.82
C SER A 38 1.00 -28.99 -11.95
N GLN A 39 0.12 -29.06 -10.93
CA GLN A 39 -1.17 -28.38 -10.94
C GLN A 39 -1.08 -26.92 -10.42
N GLU A 40 -0.17 -26.63 -9.49
CA GLU A 40 0.08 -25.24 -9.03
C GLU A 40 0.80 -24.43 -10.13
N ALA A 41 1.85 -24.95 -10.74
CA ALA A 41 2.51 -24.28 -11.86
C ALA A 41 1.56 -24.03 -13.05
N SER A 42 0.59 -24.92 -13.29
CA SER A 42 -0.43 -24.74 -14.32
C SER A 42 -1.50 -23.71 -13.96
N LYS A 43 -1.80 -23.50 -12.67
CA LYS A 43 -2.71 -22.45 -12.18
C LYS A 43 -2.07 -21.06 -12.24
N GLU A 44 -0.79 -20.95 -11.89
CA GLU A 44 -0.05 -19.69 -11.99
C GLU A 44 0.16 -19.24 -13.44
N SER A 45 0.50 -20.18 -14.35
CA SER A 45 0.62 -19.85 -15.76
C SER A 45 -0.74 -19.47 -16.39
N LYS A 46 -1.84 -20.04 -15.93
CA LYS A 46 -3.19 -19.64 -16.33
C LYS A 46 -3.58 -18.26 -15.78
N LYS A 47 -3.29 -17.97 -14.51
CA LYS A 47 -3.62 -16.66 -13.90
C LYS A 47 -2.83 -15.52 -14.57
N ALA A 48 -1.55 -15.73 -14.91
CA ALA A 48 -0.74 -14.78 -15.68
C ALA A 48 -1.19 -14.65 -17.15
N SER A 49 -1.74 -15.72 -17.76
CA SER A 49 -2.31 -15.66 -19.10
C SER A 49 -3.65 -14.93 -19.12
N ASP A 50 -4.50 -15.14 -18.12
CA ASP A 50 -5.82 -14.51 -18.01
C ASP A 50 -5.69 -12.97 -17.85
N THR A 51 -4.67 -12.48 -17.13
CA THR A 51 -4.40 -11.04 -17.01
C THR A 51 -3.94 -10.44 -18.35
N LYS A 52 -3.14 -11.17 -19.14
CA LYS A 52 -2.73 -10.73 -20.49
C LYS A 52 -3.87 -10.74 -21.50
N GLU A 53 -4.81 -11.66 -21.37
CA GLU A 53 -5.94 -11.81 -22.29
C GLU A 53 -7.02 -10.74 -22.11
N GLN A 54 -7.11 -10.13 -20.92
CA GLN A 54 -8.08 -9.08 -20.61
C GLN A 54 -7.73 -7.70 -21.20
N ILE A 55 -6.46 -7.42 -21.49
CA ILE A 55 -6.04 -6.13 -22.05
C ILE A 55 -6.20 -6.13 -23.57
N LYS A 56 -7.38 -5.73 -24.07
CA LYS A 56 -7.67 -5.65 -25.49
C LYS A 56 -6.98 -4.47 -26.21
N ALA A 57 -6.56 -3.45 -25.47
CA ALA A 57 -5.89 -2.29 -26.05
C ALA A 57 -4.38 -2.50 -26.11
N LYS A 58 -3.74 -2.03 -27.18
CA LYS A 58 -2.28 -2.02 -27.28
C LYS A 58 -1.70 -1.16 -26.16
N PRO A 59 -0.65 -1.66 -25.45
CA PRO A 59 0.05 -0.83 -24.46
C PRO A 59 0.53 0.48 -25.05
N LYS A 60 0.47 1.55 -24.27
CA LYS A 60 1.07 2.83 -24.64
C LYS A 60 2.59 2.71 -24.72
N THR A 61 3.22 3.54 -25.52
CA THR A 61 4.66 3.80 -25.38
C THR A 61 4.84 4.55 -24.06
N GLY A 62 5.67 4.04 -23.16
CA GLY A 62 5.91 4.68 -21.88
C GLY A 62 6.40 6.12 -22.08
N SER A 63 5.95 7.02 -21.20
CA SER A 63 6.40 8.42 -21.13
C SER A 63 6.86 8.72 -19.71
N THR A 64 7.95 9.50 -19.61
CA THR A 64 8.44 10.03 -18.35
C THR A 64 7.81 11.37 -17.96
N ASP A 65 6.82 11.85 -18.72
CA ASP A 65 6.08 13.07 -18.39
C ASP A 65 5.40 12.91 -17.01
N GLY A 66 5.58 13.91 -16.15
CA GLY A 66 5.05 13.87 -14.78
C GLY A 66 5.77 12.91 -13.84
N MET A 67 6.95 12.43 -14.23
CA MET A 67 7.80 11.57 -13.39
C MET A 67 9.03 12.35 -12.88
N ILE A 68 9.55 11.93 -11.74
CA ILE A 68 10.81 12.42 -11.16
C ILE A 68 11.89 11.38 -11.45
N HIS A 69 13.05 11.85 -11.95
CA HIS A 69 14.22 11.02 -12.16
C HIS A 69 15.03 10.89 -10.87
N PHE A 70 15.48 9.68 -10.58
CA PHE A 70 16.41 9.34 -9.51
C PHE A 70 17.66 8.71 -10.12
N ASP A 71 18.84 9.23 -9.76
CA ASP A 71 20.12 8.76 -10.31
C ASP A 71 20.53 7.38 -9.79
N GLY A 72 19.82 6.84 -8.79
CA GLY A 72 20.22 5.61 -8.12
C GLY A 72 21.43 5.81 -7.21
N GLY A 73 22.06 4.70 -6.83
CA GLY A 73 23.22 4.67 -5.95
C GLY A 73 23.02 3.85 -4.69
N SER A 74 24.00 3.87 -3.80
CA SER A 74 23.96 3.11 -2.55
C SER A 74 23.13 3.82 -1.49
N ILE A 75 22.24 3.06 -0.84
CA ILE A 75 21.39 3.54 0.25
C ILE A 75 21.23 2.46 1.33
N ILE A 76 21.04 2.89 2.57
CA ILE A 76 20.63 2.02 3.66
C ILE A 76 19.11 1.91 3.65
N ILE A 77 18.61 0.69 3.45
CA ILE A 77 17.20 0.31 3.50
C ILE A 77 16.88 -0.17 4.91
N GLY A 78 15.70 0.19 5.41
CA GLY A 78 15.24 -0.17 6.75
C GLY A 78 15.70 0.80 7.84
N SER A 79 15.52 0.40 9.09
CA SER A 79 15.78 1.24 10.27
C SER A 79 16.16 0.37 11.48
N GLU A 80 17.17 0.80 12.26
CA GLU A 80 17.50 0.18 13.55
C GLU A 80 16.41 0.37 14.63
N SER A 81 15.64 1.45 14.51
CA SER A 81 14.57 1.83 15.45
C SER A 81 13.16 1.56 14.95
N GLY A 82 13.03 0.96 13.75
CA GLY A 82 11.75 0.61 13.14
C GLY A 82 11.16 -0.68 13.73
N MET A 83 10.06 -1.12 13.13
CA MET A 83 9.42 -2.39 13.47
C MET A 83 10.35 -3.58 13.16
N PRO A 84 10.11 -4.77 13.73
CA PRO A 84 10.98 -5.93 13.49
C PRO A 84 11.19 -6.32 12.02
N ASP A 85 10.23 -6.03 11.15
CA ASP A 85 10.32 -6.32 9.72
C ASP A 85 11.01 -5.23 8.89
N GLU A 86 11.33 -4.09 9.53
CA GLU A 86 12.23 -3.06 8.99
C GLU A 86 13.70 -3.31 9.34
N GLN A 87 13.99 -4.38 10.10
CA GLN A 87 15.31 -4.70 10.67
C GLN A 87 15.86 -6.03 10.16
N PRO A 88 17.20 -6.17 10.18
CA PRO A 88 18.19 -5.10 10.35
C PRO A 88 18.27 -4.22 9.10
N PRO A 89 18.67 -2.94 9.22
CA PRO A 89 18.96 -2.14 8.03
C PRO A 89 20.14 -2.74 7.27
N PHE A 90 20.10 -2.58 5.94
CA PHE A 90 21.14 -3.12 5.06
C PHE A 90 21.41 -2.20 3.88
N GLU A 91 22.63 -2.24 3.38
CA GLU A 91 23.02 -1.48 2.20
C GLU A 91 22.47 -2.12 0.93
N LYS A 92 21.93 -1.28 0.03
CA LYS A 92 21.43 -1.70 -1.27
C LYS A 92 21.79 -0.69 -2.34
N ILE A 93 22.21 -1.18 -3.49
CA ILE A 93 22.40 -0.37 -4.70
C ILE A 93 21.05 -0.32 -5.43
N ILE A 94 20.61 0.88 -5.76
CA ILE A 94 19.42 1.17 -6.57
C ILE A 94 19.89 1.64 -7.93
N GLU A 95 19.39 1.02 -8.99
CA GLU A 95 19.66 1.48 -10.35
C GLU A 95 18.90 2.79 -10.65
N PRO A 96 19.34 3.62 -11.60
CA PRO A 96 18.59 4.79 -12.02
C PRO A 96 17.17 4.44 -12.45
N PHE A 97 16.18 5.25 -12.06
CA PHE A 97 14.78 5.02 -12.39
C PHE A 97 13.99 6.33 -12.42
N TYR A 98 12.80 6.26 -12.98
CA TYR A 98 11.79 7.29 -12.88
C TYR A 98 10.64 6.85 -11.99
N LEU A 99 10.06 7.76 -11.21
CA LEU A 99 8.90 7.51 -10.37
C LEU A 99 7.84 8.57 -10.63
N ASP A 100 6.58 8.18 -10.78
CA ASP A 100 5.46 9.11 -10.93
C ASP A 100 5.44 10.10 -9.76
N LYS A 101 5.38 11.40 -10.08
CA LYS A 101 5.32 12.46 -9.08
C LYS A 101 4.15 12.26 -8.13
N ASN A 102 2.99 11.94 -8.68
CA ASN A 102 1.74 11.73 -7.96
C ASN A 102 1.33 10.25 -7.95
N LEU A 103 0.42 9.91 -7.06
CA LEU A 103 -0.35 8.67 -7.13
C LEU A 103 -1.18 8.63 -8.42
N VAL A 104 -1.48 7.42 -8.92
CA VAL A 104 -2.43 7.25 -10.03
C VAL A 104 -3.80 7.69 -9.57
N THR A 105 -4.40 8.63 -10.32
CA THR A 105 -5.71 9.19 -9.97
C THR A 105 -6.87 8.32 -10.46
N VAL A 106 -8.05 8.52 -9.88
CA VAL A 106 -9.31 7.94 -10.38
C VAL A 106 -9.50 8.27 -11.86
N GLY A 107 -9.23 9.54 -12.27
CA GLY A 107 -9.35 9.98 -13.66
C GLY A 107 -8.40 9.25 -14.60
N ASP A 108 -7.18 8.97 -14.18
CA ASP A 108 -6.22 8.21 -15.01
C ASP A 108 -6.59 6.73 -15.07
N PHE A 109 -7.03 6.15 -13.97
CA PHE A 109 -7.51 4.77 -13.95
C PHE A 109 -8.77 4.58 -14.79
N ARG A 110 -9.69 5.55 -14.78
CA ARG A 110 -10.88 5.58 -15.65
C ARG A 110 -10.50 5.52 -17.14
N LYS A 111 -9.46 6.26 -17.57
CA LYS A 111 -8.95 6.20 -18.94
C LYS A 111 -8.47 4.79 -19.32
N PHE A 112 -7.81 4.09 -18.38
CA PHE A 112 -7.40 2.70 -18.56
C PHE A 112 -8.61 1.78 -18.73
N ILE A 113 -9.59 1.86 -17.83
CA ILE A 113 -10.81 1.06 -17.90
C ILE A 113 -11.57 1.30 -19.22
N GLN A 114 -11.72 2.55 -19.62
CA GLN A 114 -12.40 2.91 -20.88
C GLN A 114 -11.66 2.39 -22.11
N ALA A 115 -10.32 2.46 -22.12
CA ALA A 115 -9.52 2.02 -23.25
C ALA A 115 -9.47 0.48 -23.40
N THR A 116 -9.56 -0.27 -22.28
CA THR A 116 -9.29 -1.71 -22.27
C THR A 116 -10.53 -2.56 -22.02
N GLY A 117 -11.54 -2.02 -21.34
CA GLY A 117 -12.67 -2.78 -20.80
C GLY A 117 -12.24 -3.70 -19.64
N PHE A 118 -11.10 -3.41 -19.00
CA PHE A 118 -10.57 -4.21 -17.89
C PHE A 118 -11.58 -4.29 -16.74
N LYS A 119 -11.64 -5.45 -16.10
CA LYS A 119 -12.43 -5.68 -14.89
C LYS A 119 -11.48 -5.89 -13.73
N THR A 120 -11.60 -5.05 -12.69
CA THR A 120 -10.79 -5.18 -11.48
C THR A 120 -11.13 -6.44 -10.70
N ASP A 121 -10.27 -6.83 -9.77
CA ASP A 121 -10.57 -7.94 -8.88
C ASP A 121 -11.78 -7.62 -8.00
N ALA A 122 -11.95 -6.38 -7.52
CA ALA A 122 -13.17 -5.93 -6.84
C ALA A 122 -14.44 -6.09 -7.72
N ASP A 123 -14.36 -5.74 -9.01
CA ASP A 123 -15.48 -5.93 -9.94
C ASP A 123 -15.83 -7.41 -10.16
N LYS A 124 -14.83 -8.31 -10.14
CA LYS A 124 -15.01 -9.76 -10.33
C LYS A 124 -15.57 -10.44 -9.08
N PHE A 125 -15.10 -10.03 -7.89
CA PHE A 125 -15.59 -10.55 -6.60
C PHE A 125 -16.96 -9.99 -6.25
N GLY A 126 -17.26 -8.77 -6.73
CA GLY A 126 -18.52 -8.08 -6.45
C GLY A 126 -18.53 -7.37 -5.11
N ASP A 127 -17.38 -7.31 -4.42
CA ASP A 127 -17.17 -6.60 -3.16
C ASP A 127 -15.70 -6.17 -3.00
N SER A 128 -15.43 -5.38 -1.98
CA SER A 128 -14.08 -4.95 -1.61
C SER A 128 -14.03 -4.50 -0.14
N GLY A 129 -12.82 -4.48 0.44
CA GLY A 129 -12.62 -4.15 1.85
C GLY A 129 -12.84 -2.66 2.14
N VAL A 130 -13.76 -2.38 3.06
CA VAL A 130 -14.06 -1.06 3.61
C VAL A 130 -14.01 -1.12 5.13
N PHE A 131 -13.43 -0.12 5.76
CA PHE A 131 -13.46 0.00 7.21
C PHE A 131 -14.73 0.74 7.64
N ASP A 132 -15.48 0.12 8.55
CA ASP A 132 -16.65 0.70 9.18
C ASP A 132 -16.19 1.49 10.43
N PHE A 133 -16.19 2.80 10.33
CA PHE A 133 -15.76 3.68 11.42
C PHE A 133 -16.73 3.70 12.61
N GLU A 134 -18.01 3.36 12.41
CA GLU A 134 -18.98 3.28 13.52
C GLU A 134 -18.78 2.00 14.33
N GLN A 135 -18.47 0.89 13.66
CA GLN A 135 -18.26 -0.40 14.30
C GLN A 135 -16.78 -0.69 14.63
N GLY A 136 -15.85 0.06 14.08
CA GLY A 136 -14.42 -0.11 14.28
C GLY A 136 -13.86 -1.40 13.67
N ASN A 137 -14.41 -1.90 12.55
CA ASN A 137 -13.99 -3.15 11.94
C ASN A 137 -13.96 -3.10 10.40
N TRP A 138 -13.24 -4.04 9.80
CA TRP A 138 -13.21 -4.23 8.35
C TRP A 138 -14.38 -5.11 7.89
N ASN A 139 -15.04 -4.68 6.81
CA ASN A 139 -16.13 -5.40 6.16
C ASN A 139 -15.88 -5.53 4.65
N LEU A 140 -16.34 -6.63 4.06
CA LEU A 140 -16.47 -6.73 2.61
C LEU A 140 -17.77 -6.04 2.19
N MET A 141 -17.63 -4.89 1.55
CA MET A 141 -18.79 -4.09 1.13
C MET A 141 -19.18 -4.44 -0.30
N LYS A 142 -20.39 -4.94 -0.47
CA LYS A 142 -20.94 -5.31 -1.77
C LYS A 142 -21.02 -4.11 -2.71
N GLY A 143 -20.42 -4.26 -3.91
CA GLY A 143 -20.39 -3.24 -4.94
C GLY A 143 -19.39 -2.12 -4.70
N ALA A 144 -18.60 -2.15 -3.60
CA ALA A 144 -17.48 -1.24 -3.45
C ALA A 144 -16.39 -1.57 -4.47
N ASN A 145 -15.88 -0.57 -5.15
CA ASN A 145 -14.85 -0.66 -6.17
C ASN A 145 -14.18 0.70 -6.40
N TRP A 146 -13.27 0.78 -7.36
CA TRP A 146 -12.51 1.99 -7.70
C TRP A 146 -13.38 3.21 -8.04
N GLU A 147 -14.62 3.02 -8.51
CA GLU A 147 -15.55 4.10 -8.85
C GLU A 147 -16.50 4.47 -7.70
N TYR A 148 -16.83 3.49 -6.84
CA TYR A 148 -17.72 3.63 -5.69
C TYR A 148 -17.05 3.11 -4.41
N PRO A 149 -16.11 3.86 -3.82
CA PRO A 149 -15.28 3.36 -2.72
C PRO A 149 -16.05 3.02 -1.44
N LEU A 150 -17.22 3.60 -1.23
CA LEU A 150 -18.11 3.29 -0.10
C LEU A 150 -19.39 2.56 -0.56
N GLY A 151 -19.34 1.90 -1.73
CA GLY A 151 -20.45 1.15 -2.32
C GLY A 151 -21.36 2.00 -3.21
N PRO A 152 -22.24 1.35 -4.02
CA PRO A 152 -22.95 1.95 -5.12
C PRO A 152 -24.05 2.94 -4.72
N GLN A 153 -24.40 3.02 -3.44
CA GLN A 153 -25.38 3.98 -2.90
C GLN A 153 -24.73 5.28 -2.43
N MET A 154 -23.39 5.32 -2.40
CA MET A 154 -22.59 6.45 -1.94
C MET A 154 -22.03 7.23 -3.14
N PRO A 155 -21.51 8.45 -2.93
CA PRO A 155 -20.88 9.23 -3.99
C PRO A 155 -19.76 8.48 -4.70
N LYS A 156 -19.60 8.77 -5.99
CA LYS A 156 -18.44 8.30 -6.75
C LYS A 156 -17.15 8.93 -6.25
N ALA A 157 -16.04 8.20 -6.43
CA ALA A 157 -14.70 8.73 -6.20
C ALA A 157 -14.44 9.96 -7.09
N GLU A 158 -13.75 10.96 -6.52
CA GLU A 158 -13.39 12.19 -7.23
C GLU A 158 -12.21 11.95 -8.19
N GLU A 159 -12.26 12.57 -9.37
CA GLU A 159 -11.32 12.31 -10.47
C GLU A 159 -9.84 12.59 -10.10
N ASN A 160 -9.59 13.58 -9.25
CA ASN A 160 -8.25 14.01 -8.81
C ASN A 160 -7.77 13.36 -7.51
N HIS A 161 -8.57 12.47 -6.93
CA HIS A 161 -8.15 11.64 -5.79
C HIS A 161 -7.37 10.41 -6.25
N PRO A 162 -6.54 9.79 -5.39
CA PRO A 162 -5.89 8.53 -5.72
C PRO A 162 -6.93 7.44 -5.95
N VAL A 163 -6.71 6.60 -6.95
CA VAL A 163 -7.54 5.41 -7.13
C VAL A 163 -7.31 4.44 -5.99
N THR A 164 -8.41 3.91 -5.43
CA THR A 164 -8.42 2.87 -4.39
C THR A 164 -9.23 1.67 -4.83
N HIS A 165 -9.37 0.65 -3.97
CA HIS A 165 -10.02 -0.61 -4.32
C HIS A 165 -9.40 -1.30 -5.54
N VAL A 166 -8.12 -1.10 -5.72
CA VAL A 166 -7.30 -1.76 -6.74
C VAL A 166 -6.40 -2.80 -6.08
N SER A 167 -6.44 -4.02 -6.58
CA SER A 167 -5.54 -5.08 -6.17
C SER A 167 -4.13 -4.85 -6.76
N TRP A 168 -3.15 -5.63 -6.33
CA TRP A 168 -1.84 -5.61 -6.96
C TRP A 168 -1.91 -6.03 -8.44
N ASN A 169 -2.78 -7.01 -8.76
CA ASN A 169 -3.02 -7.44 -10.14
C ASN A 169 -3.56 -6.29 -11.00
N ASP A 170 -4.49 -5.50 -10.46
CA ASP A 170 -5.09 -4.35 -11.16
C ASP A 170 -4.06 -3.24 -11.38
N ALA A 171 -3.26 -2.93 -10.34
CA ALA A 171 -2.18 -1.94 -10.41
C ALA A 171 -1.11 -2.35 -11.44
N GLN A 172 -0.73 -3.63 -11.49
CA GLN A 172 0.22 -4.18 -12.46
C GLN A 172 -0.36 -4.13 -13.88
N ALA A 173 -1.65 -4.41 -14.05
CA ALA A 173 -2.32 -4.32 -15.36
C ALA A 173 -2.35 -2.88 -15.88
N TYR A 174 -2.68 -1.92 -15.02
CA TYR A 174 -2.61 -0.49 -15.35
C TYR A 174 -1.19 -0.07 -15.75
N ALA A 175 -0.19 -0.39 -14.91
CA ALA A 175 1.19 -0.02 -15.17
C ALA A 175 1.67 -0.57 -16.53
N THR A 176 1.37 -1.83 -16.84
CA THR A 176 1.69 -2.45 -18.13
C THR A 176 1.00 -1.74 -19.30
N TRP A 177 -0.28 -1.41 -19.17
CA TRP A 177 -1.01 -0.64 -20.20
C TRP A 177 -0.40 0.75 -20.40
N ALA A 178 0.04 1.40 -19.33
CA ALA A 178 0.67 2.71 -19.39
C ALA A 178 2.10 2.68 -19.97
N GLY A 179 2.66 1.49 -20.24
CA GLY A 179 4.05 1.32 -20.67
C GLY A 179 5.05 1.56 -19.52
N LYS A 180 4.60 1.32 -18.30
CA LYS A 180 5.32 1.52 -17.04
C LYS A 180 5.35 0.21 -16.23
N ARG A 181 5.88 0.27 -15.02
CA ARG A 181 5.87 -0.81 -14.01
C ARG A 181 5.51 -0.26 -12.63
N LEU A 182 5.26 -1.12 -11.67
CA LEU A 182 5.25 -0.72 -10.27
C LEU A 182 6.70 -0.48 -9.79
N PRO A 183 6.94 0.42 -8.82
CA PRO A 183 8.24 0.54 -8.15
C PRO A 183 8.49 -0.69 -7.27
N THR A 184 9.74 -1.08 -7.10
CA THR A 184 10.10 -1.96 -6.00
C THR A 184 9.96 -1.20 -4.67
N GLU A 185 9.77 -1.90 -3.56
CA GLU A 185 9.73 -1.25 -2.24
C GLU A 185 11.04 -0.51 -1.90
N PHE A 186 12.15 -0.94 -2.50
CA PHE A 186 13.46 -0.32 -2.30
C PHE A 186 13.62 0.98 -3.10
N GLU A 187 13.11 1.03 -4.33
CA GLU A 187 13.02 2.27 -5.11
C GLU A 187 12.08 3.27 -4.44
N TRP A 188 10.95 2.77 -3.89
CA TRP A 188 10.03 3.60 -3.14
C TRP A 188 10.70 4.23 -1.92
N GLU A 189 11.42 3.44 -1.11
CA GLU A 189 12.13 3.91 0.08
C GLU A 189 13.28 4.86 -0.29
N TYR A 190 14.04 4.55 -1.37
CA TYR A 190 15.06 5.43 -1.91
C TYR A 190 14.49 6.82 -2.26
N ALA A 191 13.36 6.83 -2.97
CA ALA A 191 12.69 8.06 -3.37
C ALA A 191 12.10 8.83 -2.16
N ALA A 192 11.51 8.12 -1.19
CA ALA A 192 11.01 8.71 0.06
C ALA A 192 12.13 9.37 0.88
N LYS A 193 13.32 8.78 0.89
CA LYS A 193 14.54 9.33 1.50
C LYS A 193 15.25 10.37 0.63
N ASN A 194 14.66 10.77 -0.51
CA ASN A 194 15.25 11.70 -1.47
C ASN A 194 16.65 11.29 -1.94
N GLY A 195 16.87 9.99 -2.14
CA GLY A 195 18.13 9.40 -2.58
C GLY A 195 19.30 9.56 -1.57
N LYS A 196 19.01 9.77 -0.30
CA LYS A 196 20.02 10.04 0.74
C LYS A 196 19.92 9.08 1.91
N ASN A 197 21.06 8.79 2.54
CA ASN A 197 21.11 8.12 3.82
C ASN A 197 20.71 9.08 4.93
N THR A 198 19.41 9.38 5.02
CA THR A 198 18.82 10.23 6.06
C THR A 198 18.15 9.37 7.15
N THR A 199 18.07 9.92 8.36
CA THR A 199 17.29 9.41 9.48
C THR A 199 15.95 10.12 9.62
N ASP A 200 15.55 10.92 8.63
CA ASP A 200 14.26 11.59 8.64
C ASP A 200 13.13 10.58 8.71
N LYS A 201 12.22 10.81 9.64
CA LYS A 201 11.09 9.92 9.89
C LYS A 201 10.15 9.84 8.69
N TYR A 202 9.90 10.99 8.06
CA TYR A 202 8.98 11.14 6.94
C TYR A 202 9.69 11.64 5.69
N ALA A 203 9.08 11.49 4.54
CA ALA A 203 9.62 11.98 3.27
C ALA A 203 9.79 13.50 3.20
N TRP A 204 9.17 14.25 4.11
CA TRP A 204 9.27 15.69 4.25
C TRP A 204 10.09 16.15 5.47
N GLY A 205 10.66 15.25 6.26
CA GLY A 205 11.43 15.53 7.48
C GLY A 205 10.85 14.86 8.72
N ASN A 206 10.94 15.51 9.89
CA ASN A 206 10.66 14.84 11.18
C ASN A 206 9.37 15.29 11.87
N GLN A 207 8.65 16.26 11.31
CA GLN A 207 7.44 16.83 11.93
C GLN A 207 6.22 16.60 11.04
N LEU A 208 5.15 16.01 11.60
CA LEU A 208 3.88 15.85 10.89
C LEU A 208 3.20 17.20 10.64
N ILE A 209 3.30 18.10 11.62
CA ILE A 209 2.72 19.44 11.53
C ILE A 209 3.85 20.47 11.46
N VAL A 210 3.90 21.24 10.37
CA VAL A 210 4.89 22.30 10.15
C VAL A 210 4.16 23.62 10.01
N LYS A 211 4.47 24.59 10.90
CA LYS A 211 3.82 25.92 10.93
C LYS A 211 2.29 25.86 10.93
N GLY A 212 1.73 24.90 11.67
CA GLY A 212 0.28 24.70 11.81
C GLY A 212 -0.40 24.00 10.63
N ARG A 213 0.37 23.49 9.65
CA ARG A 213 -0.16 22.69 8.52
C ARG A 213 0.27 21.23 8.67
N TYR A 214 -0.68 20.32 8.50
CA TYR A 214 -0.38 18.92 8.27
C TYR A 214 0.43 18.75 6.97
N MET A 215 1.40 17.83 6.99
CA MET A 215 2.26 17.54 5.86
C MET A 215 1.82 16.31 5.07
N ALA A 216 0.79 15.63 5.55
CA ALA A 216 0.19 14.43 4.93
C ALA A 216 -1.26 14.29 5.36
N ASN A 217 -2.06 13.56 4.57
CA ASN A 217 -3.39 13.10 4.93
C ASN A 217 -3.25 11.84 5.81
N VAL A 218 -3.53 12.00 7.09
CA VAL A 218 -3.40 10.95 8.12
C VAL A 218 -4.58 11.03 9.09
N TRP A 219 -4.79 9.99 9.87
CA TRP A 219 -5.85 10.00 10.88
C TRP A 219 -5.59 11.04 11.97
N GLN A 220 -6.66 11.73 12.38
CA GLN A 220 -6.69 12.58 13.55
C GLN A 220 -7.96 12.21 14.35
N GLY A 221 -7.80 12.03 15.66
CA GLY A 221 -8.87 11.61 16.56
C GLY A 221 -8.33 10.69 17.64
N GLU A 222 -9.02 10.66 18.79
CA GLU A 222 -8.60 9.82 19.91
C GLU A 222 -8.82 8.31 19.66
N SER A 223 -9.75 7.98 18.77
CA SER A 223 -10.03 6.59 18.37
C SER A 223 -10.44 6.51 16.90
N VAL A 224 -10.44 5.30 16.35
CA VAL A 224 -10.89 5.06 14.96
C VAL A 224 -12.39 5.32 14.75
N THR A 225 -13.18 5.42 15.83
CA THR A 225 -14.62 5.70 15.79
C THR A 225 -14.96 7.17 16.09
N GLU A 226 -13.95 7.97 16.42
CA GLU A 226 -14.11 9.39 16.78
C GLU A 226 -13.15 10.23 15.90
N PRO A 227 -13.45 10.38 14.59
CA PRO A 227 -12.59 11.11 13.68
C PRO A 227 -12.61 12.62 13.97
N GLU A 228 -11.44 13.22 13.95
CA GLU A 228 -11.27 14.65 13.75
C GLU A 228 -10.75 14.89 12.33
N VAL A 229 -11.11 15.99 11.70
CA VAL A 229 -10.75 16.29 10.30
C VAL A 229 -9.87 17.54 10.27
N LEU A 230 -8.78 17.50 11.04
CA LEU A 230 -7.91 18.68 11.25
C LEU A 230 -7.02 18.97 10.04
N ASP A 231 -6.71 17.96 9.23
CA ASP A 231 -5.98 18.10 7.97
C ASP A 231 -6.89 18.46 6.78
N GLY A 232 -8.22 18.40 6.98
CA GLY A 232 -9.25 18.75 6.02
C GLY A 232 -9.90 17.56 5.32
N PHE A 233 -9.46 16.31 5.58
CA PHE A 233 -9.94 15.12 4.87
C PHE A 233 -10.23 13.96 5.82
N MET A 234 -11.43 13.41 5.72
CA MET A 234 -11.84 12.21 6.48
C MET A 234 -11.30 10.91 5.82
N LEU A 235 -11.27 10.89 4.49
CA LEU A 235 -10.82 9.77 3.66
C LEU A 235 -9.66 10.24 2.77
N THR A 236 -9.62 9.81 1.50
CA THR A 236 -8.58 10.28 0.58
C THR A 236 -8.64 11.79 0.36
N SER A 237 -7.51 12.39 0.08
CA SER A 237 -7.38 13.78 -0.38
C SER A 237 -7.01 13.82 -1.87
N PRO A 238 -7.22 14.95 -2.58
CA PRO A 238 -6.67 15.15 -3.91
C PRO A 238 -5.16 14.89 -3.91
N VAL A 239 -4.64 14.25 -4.96
CA VAL A 239 -3.19 14.00 -5.05
C VAL A 239 -2.42 15.31 -5.00
N GLY A 240 -1.39 15.35 -4.19
CA GLY A 240 -0.55 16.54 -4.00
C GLY A 240 -1.17 17.65 -3.13
N ALA A 241 -2.29 17.41 -2.45
CA ALA A 241 -2.95 18.42 -1.60
C ALA A 241 -2.03 18.98 -0.51
N PHE A 242 -1.08 18.19 -0.02
CA PHE A 242 -0.12 18.56 1.02
C PHE A 242 1.19 19.13 0.48
N GLY A 243 1.33 19.24 -0.84
CA GLY A 243 2.49 19.81 -1.51
C GLY A 243 3.57 18.79 -1.87
N GLU A 244 4.67 19.31 -2.39
CA GLU A 244 5.81 18.50 -2.81
C GLU A 244 6.78 18.28 -1.65
N HIS A 245 7.33 17.08 -1.58
CA HIS A 245 8.44 16.73 -0.69
C HIS A 245 9.78 17.20 -1.30
N PRO A 246 10.89 17.15 -0.55
CA PRO A 246 12.22 17.54 -1.09
C PRO A 246 12.65 16.79 -2.35
N SER A 247 12.13 15.58 -2.57
CA SER A 247 12.35 14.78 -3.78
C SER A 247 11.57 15.27 -5.02
N GLY A 248 10.64 16.22 -4.86
CA GLY A 248 9.70 16.64 -5.91
C GLY A 248 8.45 15.74 -6.01
N LEU A 249 8.38 14.65 -5.24
CA LEU A 249 7.23 13.77 -5.18
C LEU A 249 6.15 14.33 -4.25
N THR A 250 4.92 13.84 -4.37
CA THR A 250 3.82 14.09 -3.44
C THR A 250 3.35 12.79 -2.79
N ASP A 251 2.63 12.87 -1.69
CA ASP A 251 1.93 11.73 -1.07
C ASP A 251 2.84 10.50 -0.83
N MET A 252 4.12 10.72 -0.43
CA MET A 252 5.02 9.62 -0.06
C MET A 252 4.77 9.09 1.37
N GLY A 253 3.82 9.66 2.08
CA GLY A 253 3.34 9.19 3.37
C GLY A 253 1.91 9.68 3.59
N GLY A 254 1.05 8.82 4.16
CA GLY A 254 -0.38 9.06 4.29
C GLY A 254 -1.15 8.91 2.99
N ASN A 255 -2.37 9.41 2.94
CA ASN A 255 -3.35 9.32 1.88
C ASN A 255 -3.73 7.85 1.58
N VAL A 256 -2.97 7.10 0.80
CA VAL A 256 -3.23 5.67 0.54
C VAL A 256 -1.96 4.84 0.57
N TRP A 257 -2.06 3.59 1.00
CA TRP A 257 -1.03 2.58 0.77
C TRP A 257 -0.68 2.46 -0.69
N GLN A 258 0.59 2.21 -0.99
CA GLN A 258 1.11 2.15 -2.35
C GLN A 258 1.70 0.78 -2.64
N TRP A 259 1.08 0.05 -3.58
CA TRP A 259 1.58 -1.23 -4.04
C TRP A 259 2.99 -1.14 -4.61
N CYS A 260 3.83 -2.10 -4.24
CA CYS A 260 5.17 -2.28 -4.79
C CYS A 260 5.28 -3.58 -5.61
N ALA A 261 6.23 -3.63 -6.54
CA ALA A 261 6.37 -4.74 -7.50
C ALA A 261 6.78 -6.05 -6.84
N ASN A 262 7.63 -5.99 -5.80
CA ASN A 262 8.28 -7.18 -5.26
C ASN A 262 7.41 -7.95 -4.28
N THR A 263 7.64 -9.25 -4.23
CA THR A 263 7.15 -10.12 -3.18
C THR A 263 7.70 -9.67 -1.83
N TYR A 264 6.84 -9.62 -0.82
CA TYR A 264 7.27 -9.29 0.53
C TYR A 264 8.17 -10.41 1.09
N ALA A 265 9.34 -10.03 1.58
CA ALA A 265 10.30 -10.95 2.18
C ALA A 265 10.99 -10.32 3.40
N GLY A 266 11.44 -11.14 4.33
CA GLY A 266 12.31 -10.68 5.42
C GLY A 266 13.62 -10.12 4.88
N TYR A 267 14.10 -9.03 5.48
CA TYR A 267 15.35 -8.40 5.08
C TYR A 267 16.57 -9.32 5.33
N PRO A 268 17.66 -9.14 4.57
CA PRO A 268 18.89 -9.87 4.81
C PRO A 268 19.35 -9.73 6.28
N GLY A 269 19.67 -10.85 6.93
CA GLY A 269 20.06 -10.88 8.33
C GLY A 269 18.92 -10.91 9.35
N SER A 270 17.67 -10.75 8.94
CA SER A 270 16.51 -10.92 9.83
C SER A 270 16.22 -12.40 10.10
N PRO A 271 15.49 -12.73 11.19
CA PRO A 271 15.04 -14.10 11.47
C PRO A 271 14.18 -14.72 10.37
N THR A 272 13.55 -13.89 9.55
CA THR A 272 12.69 -14.29 8.43
C THR A 272 13.36 -14.09 7.07
N ALA A 273 14.68 -13.89 7.03
CA ALA A 273 15.42 -13.67 5.79
C ALA A 273 15.14 -14.77 4.77
N GLY A 274 14.77 -14.37 3.55
CA GLY A 274 14.46 -15.28 2.46
C GLY A 274 13.11 -16.01 2.56
N GLN A 275 12.37 -15.87 3.66
CA GLN A 275 11.00 -16.37 3.74
C GLN A 275 10.10 -15.44 2.93
N LYS A 276 9.38 -16.00 1.98
CA LYS A 276 8.47 -15.27 1.10
C LYS A 276 7.30 -16.15 0.68
N ASP A 277 6.18 -15.50 0.41
CA ASP A 277 5.02 -16.07 -0.27
C ASP A 277 4.82 -15.24 -1.54
N GLU A 278 4.88 -15.87 -2.70
CA GLU A 278 4.76 -15.16 -3.99
C GLU A 278 3.40 -14.50 -4.19
N ALA A 279 2.37 -14.97 -3.49
CA ALA A 279 1.05 -14.35 -3.48
C ALA A 279 0.99 -13.07 -2.62
N VAL A 280 2.03 -12.74 -1.86
CA VAL A 280 2.05 -11.59 -0.95
C VAL A 280 3.00 -10.51 -1.46
N LYS A 281 2.50 -9.31 -1.67
CA LYS A 281 3.26 -8.17 -2.20
C LYS A 281 3.44 -7.08 -1.16
N SER A 282 4.56 -6.35 -1.29
CA SER A 282 4.87 -5.22 -0.43
C SER A 282 3.97 -4.02 -0.75
N ALA A 283 3.62 -3.26 0.29
CA ALA A 283 3.00 -1.95 0.20
C ALA A 283 3.71 -0.97 1.13
N ARG A 284 3.72 0.31 0.78
CA ARG A 284 4.46 1.37 1.48
C ARG A 284 3.60 2.61 1.69
N GLY A 285 4.01 3.48 2.61
CA GLY A 285 3.53 4.85 2.73
C GLY A 285 2.38 5.08 3.70
N GLY A 286 1.75 4.05 4.25
CA GLY A 286 0.59 4.23 5.13
C GLY A 286 -0.63 4.79 4.40
N SER A 287 -1.64 5.18 5.15
CA SER A 287 -2.85 5.76 4.57
C SER A 287 -3.50 6.76 5.54
N PHE A 288 -4.58 7.39 5.11
CA PHE A 288 -5.40 8.30 5.91
C PHE A 288 -5.95 7.68 7.22
N MET A 289 -5.89 6.36 7.37
CA MET A 289 -6.39 5.65 8.55
C MET A 289 -5.43 5.58 9.73
N TYR A 290 -4.19 6.02 9.59
CA TYR A 290 -3.14 5.82 10.61
C TYR A 290 -2.70 7.15 11.21
N ASP A 291 -2.58 7.20 12.52
CA ASP A 291 -2.12 8.37 13.26
C ASP A 291 -0.61 8.32 13.58
N GLN A 292 -0.11 9.43 14.09
CA GLN A 292 1.30 9.57 14.46
C GLN A 292 1.66 8.82 15.76
N ALA A 293 0.71 8.66 16.66
CA ALA A 293 0.96 8.19 18.02
C ALA A 293 0.98 6.67 18.12
N GLU A 294 0.11 6.01 17.39
CA GLU A 294 -0.09 4.57 17.51
C GLU A 294 0.64 3.76 16.44
N ASP A 295 0.78 4.32 15.24
CA ASP A 295 1.26 3.55 14.11
C ASP A 295 2.09 4.42 13.15
N ALA A 296 3.37 4.36 13.24
CA ALA A 296 4.27 5.10 12.37
C ALA A 296 4.24 4.63 10.89
N SER A 297 3.12 4.06 10.43
CA SER A 297 2.98 3.38 9.14
C SER A 297 3.25 4.25 7.91
N PHE A 298 3.18 5.57 8.04
CA PHE A 298 3.54 6.52 6.98
C PHE A 298 4.98 7.05 7.05
N THR A 299 5.87 6.34 7.78
CA THR A 299 7.32 6.64 7.77
C THR A 299 7.99 6.14 6.49
N THR A 300 9.21 6.65 6.24
CA THR A 300 10.00 6.27 5.06
C THR A 300 10.38 4.79 5.03
N THR A 301 10.45 4.12 6.16
CA THR A 301 10.94 2.74 6.30
C THR A 301 9.86 1.71 6.59
N PHE A 302 8.68 2.14 7.06
CA PHE A 302 7.59 1.22 7.41
C PHE A 302 7.13 0.39 6.21
N ARG A 303 6.86 -0.89 6.47
CA ARG A 303 6.49 -1.88 5.47
C ARG A 303 5.13 -2.50 5.79
N SER A 304 4.31 -2.69 4.76
CA SER A 304 3.08 -3.47 4.83
C SER A 304 3.04 -4.51 3.71
N LYS A 305 2.08 -5.41 3.78
CA LYS A 305 1.90 -6.49 2.81
C LYS A 305 0.45 -6.91 2.72
N ASN A 306 0.03 -7.34 1.52
CA ASN A 306 -1.26 -7.98 1.28
C ASN A 306 -1.14 -8.98 0.13
N THR A 307 -2.14 -9.84 -0.05
CA THR A 307 -2.22 -10.76 -1.18
C THR A 307 -2.47 -10.01 -2.48
N THR A 308 -2.06 -10.61 -3.60
CA THR A 308 -2.12 -9.99 -4.93
C THR A 308 -3.52 -9.61 -5.38
N ASP A 309 -4.55 -10.21 -4.82
CA ASP A 309 -5.97 -10.02 -5.12
C ASP A 309 -6.73 -9.20 -4.07
N THR A 310 -6.06 -8.76 -3.01
CA THR A 310 -6.65 -7.87 -2.00
C THR A 310 -6.92 -6.49 -2.59
N SER A 311 -8.15 -6.00 -2.43
CA SER A 311 -8.56 -4.64 -2.77
C SER A 311 -9.17 -3.95 -1.55
N LEU A 312 -8.68 -2.74 -1.22
CA LEU A 312 -9.07 -2.00 -0.03
C LEU A 312 -9.32 -0.53 -0.37
N PHE A 313 -10.21 0.11 0.39
CA PHE A 313 -10.58 1.53 0.19
C PHE A 313 -9.46 2.53 0.52
N ASN A 314 -8.36 2.06 1.11
CA ASN A 314 -7.20 2.87 1.51
C ASN A 314 -5.89 2.44 0.82
N THR A 315 -5.98 1.67 -0.28
CA THR A 315 -4.81 1.16 -1.01
C THR A 315 -4.89 1.51 -2.49
N GLY A 316 -3.86 2.18 -2.99
CA GLY A 316 -3.66 2.60 -4.36
C GLY A 316 -2.23 2.30 -4.82
N PHE A 317 -1.69 3.11 -5.76
CA PHE A 317 -0.33 2.91 -6.29
C PHE A 317 0.17 4.13 -7.06
N ARG A 318 1.46 4.13 -7.38
CA ARG A 318 2.12 4.96 -8.41
C ARG A 318 2.97 4.08 -9.30
N CYS A 319 3.36 4.56 -10.48
CA CYS A 319 4.18 3.80 -11.39
C CYS A 319 5.64 4.29 -11.39
N ALA A 320 6.53 3.38 -11.80
CA ALA A 320 7.94 3.60 -12.07
C ALA A 320 8.28 3.24 -13.53
N MET A 321 9.45 3.65 -13.98
CA MET A 321 9.97 3.33 -15.30
C MET A 321 11.48 3.11 -15.27
#